data_ff1c65c1a4589c1f389bdb66a80e24b0
#
_entry.id   ff1c65c1a4589c1f389bdb66a80e24b0
#
_cell.length_a   1.000
_cell.length_b   1.000
_cell.length_c   1.000
_cell.angle_alpha   90.00
_cell.angle_beta   90.00
_cell.angle_gamma   90.00
#
_symmetry.space_group_name_H-M   'P 1'
#
loop_
_entity.id
_entity.type
_entity.pdbx_description
1 polymer ?
#
loop_
_entity_poly.entity_id
_entity_poly.type
_entity_poly.pdbx_seq_one_letter_code
_entity_poly.pdbx_strand_id
1 'polypeptide(L)'
;MYYRYIDKNEETNKYRLGWGLYTAGQMVPKQNQLYNMDPALLIDLSKRVHETVNVGVMRGGEVVIISKIEGSQQNLQVNMQPGEHEALHATALGKILVSELPEEQVRDLMDSDRGRLKKYTHNTILMIDEYLKELEKVRKQGYAVDNEEFCIGLYCLSMPIRDYTGKIIAALSVSTPYARITEAKKQEILDYLSEYITKISANLGYSG
;
A
#
# COMPACT_ATOMS: atom_id res chain seq x y z
N MET A 1 -14.96 29.17 -14.46
CA MET A 1 -13.61 28.58 -14.36
C MET A 1 -13.65 27.23 -15.06
N TYR A 2 -13.06 27.09 -16.24
CA TYR A 2 -13.03 25.83 -16.99
C TYR A 2 -11.91 24.97 -16.41
N TYR A 3 -12.25 23.88 -15.74
CA TYR A 3 -11.31 22.99 -15.05
C TYR A 3 -10.43 22.16 -15.99
N ARG A 4 -10.64 22.14 -17.30
CA ARG A 4 -9.85 21.41 -18.31
C ARG A 4 -9.40 20.02 -17.83
N TYR A 5 -10.34 19.22 -17.34
CA TYR A 5 -10.05 17.85 -16.90
C TYR A 5 -9.83 16.91 -18.09
N ILE A 6 -10.41 17.24 -19.23
CA ILE A 6 -10.31 16.51 -20.48
C ILE A 6 -10.01 17.52 -21.60
N ASP A 7 -8.99 17.26 -22.38
CA ASP A 7 -8.68 17.99 -23.60
C ASP A 7 -9.12 17.13 -24.81
N LYS A 8 -9.70 17.78 -25.83
CA LYS A 8 -10.02 17.17 -27.11
C LYS A 8 -8.99 17.59 -28.14
N ASN A 9 -8.52 16.65 -28.94
CA ASN A 9 -7.74 16.96 -30.14
C ASN A 9 -8.73 17.18 -31.29
N GLU A 10 -8.76 18.41 -31.82
CA GLU A 10 -9.73 18.81 -32.83
C GLU A 10 -9.49 18.14 -34.19
N GLU A 11 -8.27 17.72 -34.51
CA GLU A 11 -7.92 17.08 -35.79
C GLU A 11 -8.30 15.60 -35.76
N THR A 12 -8.06 14.89 -34.62
CA THR A 12 -8.30 13.44 -34.52
C THR A 12 -9.58 13.09 -33.80
N ASN A 13 -10.31 14.07 -33.25
CA ASN A 13 -11.49 13.91 -32.40
C ASN A 13 -11.25 12.99 -31.17
N LYS A 14 -10.00 12.72 -30.78
CA LYS A 14 -9.65 11.92 -29.62
C LYS A 14 -9.58 12.77 -28.35
N TYR A 15 -9.90 12.17 -27.21
CA TYR A 15 -9.83 12.78 -25.89
C TYR A 15 -8.58 12.32 -25.15
N ARG A 16 -8.01 13.20 -24.31
CA ARG A 16 -6.93 12.92 -23.39
C ARG A 16 -7.18 13.58 -22.03
N LEU A 17 -6.50 13.11 -20.99
CA LEU A 17 -6.53 13.76 -19.68
C LEU A 17 -5.90 15.15 -19.78
N GLY A 18 -6.59 16.15 -19.22
CA GLY A 18 -6.13 17.55 -19.21
C GLY A 18 -5.37 17.88 -17.93
N TRP A 19 -4.58 18.97 -17.99
CA TRP A 19 -3.78 19.46 -16.87
C TRP A 19 -4.60 19.83 -15.61
N GLY A 20 -5.90 20.08 -15.75
CA GLY A 20 -6.80 20.31 -14.62
C GLY A 20 -6.86 19.13 -13.65
N LEU A 21 -6.77 17.89 -14.15
CA LEU A 21 -6.69 16.70 -13.29
C LEU A 21 -5.38 16.64 -12.50
N TYR A 22 -4.26 16.97 -13.13
CA TYR A 22 -2.98 17.06 -12.42
C TYR A 22 -3.05 18.09 -11.29
N THR A 23 -3.56 19.30 -11.59
CA THR A 23 -3.71 20.36 -10.58
C THR A 23 -4.62 19.93 -9.43
N ALA A 24 -5.77 19.32 -9.74
CA ALA A 24 -6.67 18.79 -8.72
C ALA A 24 -6.00 17.69 -7.89
N GLY A 25 -5.30 16.75 -8.54
CA GLY A 25 -4.58 15.67 -7.89
C GLY A 25 -3.50 16.17 -6.91
N GLN A 26 -2.78 17.25 -7.23
CA GLN A 26 -1.77 17.85 -6.35
C GLN A 26 -2.35 18.49 -5.08
N MET A 27 -3.66 18.77 -5.07
CA MET A 27 -4.33 19.32 -3.88
C MET A 27 -4.78 18.23 -2.90
N VAL A 28 -4.97 16.99 -3.37
CA VAL A 28 -5.47 15.87 -2.54
C VAL A 28 -4.54 15.56 -1.36
N PRO A 29 -3.21 15.43 -1.53
CA PRO A 29 -2.30 15.19 -0.41
C PRO A 29 -2.38 16.31 0.63
N LYS A 30 -2.47 17.59 0.20
CA LYS A 30 -2.52 18.77 1.09
C LYS A 30 -3.73 18.80 2.03
N GLN A 31 -4.79 18.07 1.69
CA GLN A 31 -6.01 17.96 2.49
C GLN A 31 -5.98 16.74 3.42
N ASN A 32 -4.91 15.94 3.37
CA ASN A 32 -4.77 14.72 4.14
C ASN A 32 -3.65 14.88 5.18
N GLN A 33 -3.79 14.25 6.34
CA GLN A 33 -2.75 14.22 7.37
C GLN A 33 -1.44 13.61 6.85
N LEU A 34 -1.51 12.69 5.88
CA LEU A 34 -0.35 12.08 5.21
C LEU A 34 0.53 13.09 4.45
N TYR A 35 0.05 14.32 4.22
CA TYR A 35 0.88 15.42 3.67
C TYR A 35 2.07 15.76 4.56
N ASN A 36 1.93 15.53 5.87
CA ASN A 36 3.00 15.78 6.85
C ASN A 36 4.04 14.65 6.91
N MET A 37 3.84 13.57 6.16
CA MET A 37 4.83 12.51 6.06
C MET A 37 6.05 13.00 5.27
N ASP A 38 7.23 12.97 5.92
CA ASP A 38 8.48 13.37 5.27
C ASP A 38 8.89 12.36 4.18
N PRO A 39 8.90 12.75 2.89
CA PRO A 39 9.32 11.86 1.82
C PRO A 39 10.77 11.36 1.95
N ALA A 40 11.63 12.10 2.66
CA ALA A 40 13.01 11.71 2.88
C ALA A 40 13.13 10.41 3.69
N LEU A 41 12.17 10.13 4.59
CA LEU A 41 12.12 8.87 5.33
C LEU A 41 11.91 7.66 4.42
N LEU A 42 11.04 7.78 3.40
CA LEU A 42 10.79 6.69 2.44
C LEU A 42 12.01 6.45 1.55
N ILE A 43 12.68 7.52 1.13
CA ILE A 43 13.91 7.45 0.32
C ILE A 43 15.03 6.80 1.11
N ASP A 44 15.21 7.18 2.38
CA ASP A 44 16.25 6.61 3.24
C ASP A 44 15.96 5.13 3.55
N LEU A 45 14.71 4.77 3.85
CA LEU A 45 14.30 3.37 4.02
C LEU A 45 14.65 2.54 2.78
N SER A 46 14.23 2.99 1.57
CA SER A 46 14.50 2.28 0.32
C SER A 46 16.01 2.08 0.08
N LYS A 47 16.83 3.08 0.39
CA LYS A 47 18.30 2.97 0.29
C LYS A 47 18.87 1.94 1.26
N ARG A 48 18.36 1.85 2.48
CA ARG A 48 18.84 0.90 3.51
C ARG A 48 18.47 -0.54 3.18
N VAL A 49 17.21 -0.77 2.80
CA VAL A 49 16.75 -2.13 2.47
C VAL A 49 17.15 -2.55 1.06
N HIS A 50 17.53 -1.61 0.17
CA HIS A 50 17.81 -1.79 -1.26
C HIS A 50 16.62 -2.32 -2.07
N GLU A 51 15.40 -2.18 -1.55
CA GLU A 51 14.16 -2.70 -2.13
C GLU A 51 13.13 -1.58 -2.33
N THR A 52 12.07 -1.89 -3.08
CA THR A 52 10.99 -0.94 -3.35
C THR A 52 10.15 -0.71 -2.09
N VAL A 53 9.90 0.56 -1.79
CA VAL A 53 9.05 1.01 -0.68
C VAL A 53 7.77 1.61 -1.23
N ASN A 54 6.61 1.18 -0.73
CA ASN A 54 5.32 1.72 -1.13
C ASN A 54 4.52 2.19 0.08
N VAL A 55 3.72 3.25 -0.11
CA VAL A 55 2.69 3.67 0.83
C VAL A 55 1.33 3.54 0.17
N GLY A 56 0.43 2.82 0.84
CA GLY A 56 -0.93 2.59 0.38
C GLY A 56 -1.98 3.08 1.37
N VAL A 57 -3.12 3.51 0.85
CA VAL A 57 -4.32 3.88 1.62
C VAL A 57 -5.50 3.06 1.13
N MET A 58 -6.50 2.85 1.98
CA MET A 58 -7.74 2.21 1.56
C MET A 58 -8.70 3.27 0.98
N ARG A 59 -9.20 3.03 -0.22
CA ARG A 59 -10.23 3.85 -0.88
C ARG A 59 -11.16 2.96 -1.71
N GLY A 60 -12.45 3.07 -1.47
CA GLY A 60 -13.47 2.38 -2.27
C GLY A 60 -13.38 0.85 -2.28
N GLY A 61 -12.83 0.23 -1.22
CA GLY A 61 -12.68 -1.22 -1.14
C GLY A 61 -11.41 -1.77 -1.77
N GLU A 62 -10.46 -0.90 -2.12
CA GLU A 62 -9.16 -1.26 -2.71
C GLU A 62 -8.01 -0.51 -2.02
N VAL A 63 -6.79 -1.00 -2.18
CA VAL A 63 -5.56 -0.26 -1.84
C VAL A 63 -5.28 0.71 -2.99
N VAL A 64 -5.04 1.98 -2.67
CA VAL A 64 -4.51 2.97 -3.62
C VAL A 64 -3.08 3.29 -3.23
N ILE A 65 -2.14 3.08 -4.13
CA ILE A 65 -0.74 3.46 -3.93
C ILE A 65 -0.62 4.98 -4.03
N ILE A 66 -0.15 5.62 -2.97
CA ILE A 66 0.02 7.08 -2.91
C ILE A 66 1.48 7.51 -3.00
N SER A 67 2.43 6.62 -2.72
CA SER A 67 3.85 6.86 -2.86
C SER A 67 4.58 5.57 -3.18
N LYS A 68 5.59 5.64 -4.05
CA LYS A 68 6.51 4.56 -4.40
C LYS A 68 7.92 5.11 -4.52
N ILE A 69 8.86 4.47 -3.86
CA ILE A 69 10.30 4.72 -4.00
C ILE A 69 10.94 3.42 -4.48
N GLU A 70 11.55 3.45 -5.64
CA GLU A 70 12.19 2.27 -6.22
C GLU A 70 13.51 1.95 -5.50
N GLY A 71 13.74 0.66 -5.29
CA GLY A 71 14.98 0.17 -4.72
C GLY A 71 16.16 0.31 -5.70
N SER A 72 17.38 0.31 -5.17
CA SER A 72 18.60 0.46 -5.98
C SER A 72 18.96 -0.78 -6.81
N GLN A 73 18.41 -1.94 -6.52
CA GLN A 73 18.66 -3.20 -7.22
C GLN A 73 17.56 -3.49 -8.25
N GLN A 74 17.63 -2.87 -9.40
CA GLN A 74 16.55 -2.75 -10.38
C GLN A 74 16.34 -3.93 -11.33
N ASN A 75 16.90 -5.12 -11.11
CA ASN A 75 16.77 -6.23 -12.07
C ASN A 75 15.38 -6.91 -12.09
N LEU A 76 14.52 -6.62 -11.12
CA LEU A 76 13.12 -7.04 -11.12
C LEU A 76 12.28 -5.89 -10.54
N GLN A 77 11.53 -5.21 -11.39
CA GLN A 77 10.65 -4.10 -10.96
C GLN A 77 9.24 -4.62 -10.71
N VAL A 78 8.70 -4.33 -9.53
CA VAL A 78 7.26 -4.35 -9.33
C VAL A 78 6.70 -3.14 -10.04
N ASN A 79 6.03 -3.36 -11.17
CA ASN A 79 5.65 -2.29 -12.12
C ASN A 79 4.38 -1.54 -11.70
N MET A 80 4.20 -1.29 -10.39
CA MET A 80 3.07 -0.55 -9.85
C MET A 80 3.43 0.91 -9.66
N GLN A 81 2.50 1.79 -10.01
CA GLN A 81 2.71 3.24 -9.98
C GLN A 81 1.76 3.92 -8.99
N PRO A 82 2.12 5.09 -8.44
CA PRO A 82 1.18 5.89 -7.67
C PRO A 82 -0.11 6.16 -8.46
N GLY A 83 -1.26 5.96 -7.80
CA GLY A 83 -2.58 6.03 -8.39
C GLY A 83 -3.14 4.68 -8.85
N GLU A 84 -2.35 3.61 -8.90
CA GLU A 84 -2.84 2.27 -9.19
C GLU A 84 -3.53 1.64 -7.97
N HIS A 85 -4.39 0.67 -8.26
CA HIS A 85 -5.24 -0.01 -7.31
C HIS A 85 -4.79 -1.46 -7.13
N GLU A 86 -4.77 -1.92 -5.87
CA GLU A 86 -4.44 -3.30 -5.49
C GLU A 86 -5.56 -3.93 -4.65
N ALA A 87 -5.55 -5.26 -4.62
CA ALA A 87 -6.49 -6.04 -3.82
C ALA A 87 -6.18 -5.94 -2.32
N LEU A 88 -7.21 -5.72 -1.50
CA LEU A 88 -7.08 -5.72 -0.04
C LEU A 88 -6.66 -7.08 0.52
N HIS A 89 -7.12 -8.18 -0.06
CA HIS A 89 -6.90 -9.53 0.51
C HIS A 89 -5.57 -10.16 0.10
N ALA A 90 -5.05 -9.80 -1.07
CA ALA A 90 -3.89 -10.46 -1.65
C ALA A 90 -2.57 -9.69 -1.45
N THR A 91 -2.61 -8.47 -0.87
CA THR A 91 -1.42 -7.65 -0.67
C THR A 91 -1.13 -7.42 0.81
N ALA A 92 0.15 -7.29 1.15
CA ALA A 92 0.56 -6.97 2.53
C ALA A 92 -0.01 -5.61 2.98
N LEU A 93 -0.04 -4.60 2.08
CA LEU A 93 -0.67 -3.30 2.35
C LEU A 93 -2.15 -3.46 2.71
N GLY A 94 -2.89 -4.22 1.88
CA GLY A 94 -4.32 -4.42 2.08
C GLY A 94 -4.64 -5.12 3.39
N LYS A 95 -3.90 -6.18 3.74
CA LYS A 95 -4.06 -6.89 5.02
C LYS A 95 -3.89 -5.95 6.22
N ILE A 96 -2.88 -5.06 6.19
CA ILE A 96 -2.69 -4.05 7.24
C ILE A 96 -3.89 -3.09 7.32
N LEU A 97 -4.33 -2.55 6.18
CA LEU A 97 -5.37 -1.52 6.13
C LEU A 97 -6.73 -1.99 6.67
N VAL A 98 -7.00 -3.30 6.60
CA VAL A 98 -8.26 -3.87 7.12
C VAL A 98 -8.07 -4.65 8.42
N SER A 99 -6.84 -4.83 8.91
CA SER A 99 -6.53 -5.71 10.04
C SER A 99 -7.28 -5.37 11.32
N GLU A 100 -7.57 -4.09 11.59
CA GLU A 100 -8.24 -3.62 12.80
C GLU A 100 -9.73 -3.30 12.58
N LEU A 101 -10.27 -3.53 11.38
CA LEU A 101 -11.69 -3.38 11.15
C LEU A 101 -12.48 -4.51 11.85
N PRO A 102 -13.73 -4.22 12.29
CA PRO A 102 -14.65 -5.26 12.74
C PRO A 102 -14.84 -6.34 11.66
N GLU A 103 -15.01 -7.59 12.10
CA GLU A 103 -15.17 -8.74 11.18
C GLU A 103 -16.31 -8.53 10.17
N GLU A 104 -17.46 -8.00 10.61
CA GLU A 104 -18.59 -7.70 9.74
C GLU A 104 -18.19 -6.73 8.60
N GLN A 105 -17.45 -5.67 8.93
CA GLN A 105 -16.97 -4.72 7.89
C GLN A 105 -15.98 -5.37 6.93
N VAL A 106 -15.12 -6.28 7.40
CA VAL A 106 -14.22 -7.03 6.51
C VAL A 106 -15.03 -7.93 5.57
N ARG A 107 -16.06 -8.63 6.08
CA ARG A 107 -16.93 -9.46 5.24
C ARG A 107 -17.66 -8.62 4.18
N ASP A 108 -18.24 -7.49 4.56
CA ASP A 108 -18.92 -6.58 3.63
C ASP A 108 -17.97 -6.04 2.56
N LEU A 109 -16.73 -5.69 2.93
CA LEU A 109 -15.71 -5.27 1.97
C LEU A 109 -15.38 -6.38 0.97
N MET A 110 -15.20 -7.62 1.44
CA MET A 110 -14.84 -8.76 0.58
C MET A 110 -16.01 -9.24 -0.29
N ASP A 111 -17.25 -8.94 0.07
CA ASP A 111 -18.44 -9.21 -0.73
C ASP A 111 -18.72 -8.12 -1.78
N SER A 112 -18.07 -6.95 -1.66
CA SER A 112 -18.21 -5.86 -2.62
C SER A 112 -17.54 -6.18 -3.95
N ASP A 113 -18.00 -5.55 -5.04
CA ASP A 113 -17.42 -5.78 -6.39
C ASP A 113 -15.91 -5.50 -6.47
N ARG A 114 -15.43 -4.51 -5.73
CA ARG A 114 -14.02 -4.11 -5.72
C ARG A 114 -13.17 -4.88 -4.72
N GLY A 115 -13.72 -5.19 -3.55
CA GLY A 115 -13.03 -5.94 -2.50
C GLY A 115 -13.06 -7.45 -2.67
N ARG A 116 -13.80 -7.99 -3.64
CA ARG A 116 -14.02 -9.42 -3.84
C ARG A 116 -12.74 -10.23 -3.82
N LEU A 117 -12.78 -11.37 -3.13
CA LEU A 117 -11.68 -12.36 -3.09
C LEU A 117 -11.45 -12.93 -4.48
N LYS A 118 -10.52 -12.33 -5.22
CA LYS A 118 -10.13 -12.73 -6.58
C LYS A 118 -8.84 -13.52 -6.54
N LYS A 119 -8.77 -14.60 -7.31
CA LYS A 119 -7.55 -15.39 -7.44
C LYS A 119 -6.53 -14.68 -8.34
N TYR A 120 -5.34 -14.41 -7.81
CA TYR A 120 -4.19 -13.87 -8.52
C TYR A 120 -3.13 -14.95 -8.76
N THR A 121 -2.87 -15.76 -7.73
CA THR A 121 -1.90 -16.84 -7.78
C THR A 121 -2.48 -18.11 -7.14
N HIS A 122 -1.69 -19.15 -7.02
CA HIS A 122 -2.09 -20.34 -6.26
C HIS A 122 -2.01 -20.14 -4.73
N ASN A 123 -1.31 -19.10 -4.27
CA ASN A 123 -1.18 -18.77 -2.84
C ASN A 123 -2.26 -17.77 -2.36
N THR A 124 -3.04 -17.17 -3.27
CA THR A 124 -4.07 -16.20 -2.90
C THR A 124 -5.11 -16.83 -1.97
N ILE A 125 -5.37 -16.19 -0.83
CA ILE A 125 -6.43 -16.59 0.09
C ILE A 125 -7.79 -16.26 -0.53
N LEU A 126 -8.66 -17.27 -0.69
CA LEU A 126 -9.96 -17.15 -1.36
C LEU A 126 -11.15 -17.40 -0.43
N MET A 127 -10.90 -17.94 0.76
CA MET A 127 -11.95 -18.22 1.75
C MET A 127 -11.94 -17.14 2.82
N ILE A 128 -13.09 -16.51 3.04
CA ILE A 128 -13.22 -15.40 4.00
C ILE A 128 -12.78 -15.80 5.41
N ASP A 129 -13.10 -17.02 5.85
CA ASP A 129 -12.73 -17.48 7.20
C ASP A 129 -11.21 -17.72 7.34
N GLU A 130 -10.52 -18.11 6.25
CA GLU A 130 -9.06 -18.19 6.22
C GLU A 130 -8.44 -16.79 6.24
N TYR A 131 -9.03 -15.85 5.49
CA TYR A 131 -8.59 -14.47 5.47
C TYR A 131 -8.71 -13.81 6.85
N LEU A 132 -9.82 -14.02 7.55
CA LEU A 132 -10.01 -13.53 8.92
C LEU A 132 -8.97 -14.08 9.90
N LYS A 133 -8.63 -15.37 9.81
CA LYS A 133 -7.52 -15.98 10.59
C LYS A 133 -6.18 -15.33 10.25
N GLU A 134 -5.91 -15.03 8.97
CA GLU A 134 -4.69 -14.31 8.59
C GLU A 134 -4.68 -12.90 9.19
N LEU A 135 -5.80 -12.18 9.19
CA LEU A 135 -5.90 -10.86 9.83
C LEU A 135 -5.70 -10.92 11.36
N GLU A 136 -6.15 -11.98 12.04
CA GLU A 136 -5.83 -12.20 13.45
C GLU A 136 -4.34 -12.37 13.69
N LYS A 137 -3.65 -13.09 12.82
CA LYS A 137 -2.20 -13.25 12.87
C LYS A 137 -1.51 -11.91 12.64
N VAL A 138 -1.97 -11.13 11.64
CA VAL A 138 -1.45 -9.78 11.37
C VAL A 138 -1.58 -8.88 12.60
N ARG A 139 -2.74 -8.87 13.27
CA ARG A 139 -2.96 -8.10 14.51
C ARG A 139 -1.99 -8.49 15.63
N LYS A 140 -1.77 -9.80 15.82
CA LYS A 140 -0.90 -10.32 16.90
C LYS A 140 0.57 -10.01 16.66
N GLN A 141 1.05 -10.10 15.42
CA GLN A 141 2.46 -9.92 15.09
C GLN A 141 2.82 -8.48 14.70
N GLY A 142 1.83 -7.61 14.40
CA GLY A 142 2.03 -6.20 14.06
C GLY A 142 2.46 -5.93 12.62
N TYR A 143 2.58 -6.95 11.77
CA TYR A 143 2.93 -6.81 10.36
C TYR A 143 2.16 -7.81 9.50
N ALA A 144 2.03 -7.51 8.21
CA ALA A 144 1.45 -8.40 7.22
C ALA A 144 2.49 -8.87 6.20
N VAL A 145 2.20 -10.02 5.61
CA VAL A 145 3.02 -10.64 4.56
C VAL A 145 2.14 -10.86 3.32
N ASP A 146 2.67 -10.54 2.15
CA ASP A 146 2.23 -11.09 0.87
C ASP A 146 3.34 -12.03 0.39
N ASN A 147 3.07 -13.33 0.44
CA ASN A 147 3.99 -14.37 0.04
C ASN A 147 3.55 -14.94 -1.32
N GLU A 148 3.85 -14.20 -2.39
CA GLU A 148 3.41 -14.56 -3.74
C GLU A 148 1.87 -14.69 -3.88
N GLU A 149 1.10 -14.00 -3.05
CA GLU A 149 -0.37 -14.05 -3.09
C GLU A 149 -0.94 -13.16 -4.20
N PHE A 150 -0.35 -11.98 -4.39
CA PHE A 150 -0.75 -11.05 -5.45
C PHE A 150 -0.01 -11.34 -6.77
N CYS A 151 1.28 -11.61 -6.72
CA CYS A 151 2.10 -11.87 -7.90
C CYS A 151 3.18 -12.90 -7.60
N ILE A 152 3.30 -13.93 -8.46
CA ILE A 152 4.39 -14.92 -8.38
C ILE A 152 5.74 -14.22 -8.51
N GLY A 153 6.69 -14.61 -7.68
CA GLY A 153 8.03 -14.01 -7.61
C GLY A 153 8.12 -12.75 -6.73
N LEU A 154 7.02 -12.33 -6.11
CA LEU A 154 6.95 -11.15 -5.25
C LEU A 154 6.74 -11.54 -3.78
N TYR A 155 7.51 -10.91 -2.88
CA TYR A 155 7.34 -11.00 -1.44
C TYR A 155 7.26 -9.61 -0.84
N CYS A 156 6.20 -9.32 -0.08
CA CYS A 156 6.02 -8.02 0.54
C CYS A 156 5.84 -8.14 2.06
N LEU A 157 6.43 -7.20 2.77
CA LEU A 157 6.21 -6.97 4.21
C LEU A 157 5.61 -5.60 4.41
N SER A 158 4.60 -5.48 5.27
CA SER A 158 3.92 -4.21 5.52
C SER A 158 3.62 -4.01 7.00
N MET A 159 3.67 -2.73 7.44
CA MET A 159 3.31 -2.29 8.78
C MET A 159 2.36 -1.08 8.74
N PRO A 160 1.56 -0.83 9.81
CA PRO A 160 0.58 0.25 9.84
C PRO A 160 1.19 1.62 10.10
N ILE A 161 0.77 2.63 9.35
CA ILE A 161 0.99 4.05 9.66
C ILE A 161 -0.24 4.55 10.43
N ARG A 162 0.00 5.10 11.64
CA ARG A 162 -1.05 5.56 12.54
C ARG A 162 -1.06 7.07 12.67
N ASP A 163 -2.25 7.63 12.87
CA ASP A 163 -2.42 9.04 13.23
C ASP A 163 -2.44 9.24 14.75
N TYR A 164 -2.63 10.49 15.18
CA TYR A 164 -2.70 10.88 16.60
C TYR A 164 -3.84 10.19 17.37
N THR A 165 -4.83 9.61 16.72
CA THR A 165 -5.91 8.84 17.36
C THR A 165 -5.56 7.36 17.53
N GLY A 166 -4.41 6.92 17.02
CA GLY A 166 -3.98 5.54 16.98
C GLY A 166 -4.59 4.72 15.83
N LYS A 167 -5.44 5.32 14.99
CA LYS A 167 -6.04 4.64 13.84
C LYS A 167 -5.03 4.40 12.73
N ILE A 168 -5.17 3.27 12.05
CA ILE A 168 -4.44 2.99 10.79
C ILE A 168 -5.03 3.89 9.69
N ILE A 169 -4.22 4.82 9.19
CA ILE A 169 -4.61 5.73 8.10
C ILE A 169 -3.92 5.41 6.77
N ALA A 170 -2.82 4.66 6.84
CA ALA A 170 -2.07 4.16 5.69
C ALA A 170 -1.29 2.90 6.10
N ALA A 171 -0.68 2.25 5.12
CA ALA A 171 0.26 1.17 5.34
C ALA A 171 1.56 1.46 4.56
N LEU A 172 2.70 1.09 5.16
CA LEU A 172 4.02 1.15 4.54
C LEU A 172 4.48 -0.27 4.23
N SER A 173 4.93 -0.52 3.00
CA SER A 173 5.46 -1.83 2.62
C SER A 173 6.84 -1.75 2.00
N VAL A 174 7.58 -2.85 2.16
CA VAL A 174 8.78 -3.17 1.39
C VAL A 174 8.45 -4.35 0.50
N SER A 175 8.66 -4.19 -0.80
CA SER A 175 8.44 -5.22 -1.82
C SER A 175 9.78 -5.71 -2.35
N THR A 176 10.00 -7.01 -2.27
CA THR A 176 11.26 -7.67 -2.68
C THR A 176 10.97 -8.86 -3.59
N PRO A 177 11.81 -9.16 -4.59
CA PRO A 177 11.73 -10.42 -5.31
C PRO A 177 11.84 -11.61 -4.37
N TYR A 178 10.93 -12.59 -4.53
CA TYR A 178 10.89 -13.79 -3.68
C TYR A 178 12.26 -14.51 -3.60
N ALA A 179 12.99 -14.55 -4.72
CA ALA A 179 14.31 -15.19 -4.79
C ALA A 179 15.39 -14.54 -3.90
N ARG A 180 15.16 -13.30 -3.41
CA ARG A 180 16.08 -12.59 -2.51
C ARG A 180 15.70 -12.69 -1.05
N ILE A 181 14.51 -13.19 -0.74
CA ILE A 181 14.05 -13.28 0.65
C ILE A 181 14.72 -14.46 1.36
N THR A 182 15.28 -14.17 2.50
CA THR A 182 15.78 -15.15 3.49
C THR A 182 15.23 -14.74 4.85
N GLU A 183 15.26 -15.61 5.85
CA GLU A 183 14.81 -15.23 7.21
C GLU A 183 15.63 -14.04 7.76
N ALA A 184 16.93 -13.97 7.47
CA ALA A 184 17.76 -12.84 7.86
C ALA A 184 17.33 -11.54 7.17
N LYS A 185 17.05 -11.60 5.84
CA LYS A 185 16.57 -10.44 5.06
C LYS A 185 15.17 -10.01 5.51
N LYS A 186 14.30 -10.96 5.81
CA LYS A 186 12.97 -10.68 6.36
C LYS A 186 13.07 -9.94 7.69
N GLN A 187 13.92 -10.41 8.61
CA GLN A 187 14.11 -9.76 9.91
C GLN A 187 14.72 -8.36 9.75
N GLU A 188 15.72 -8.20 8.90
CA GLU A 188 16.31 -6.90 8.56
C GLU A 188 15.24 -5.90 8.06
N ILE A 189 14.37 -6.32 7.14
CA ILE A 189 13.29 -5.48 6.62
C ILE A 189 12.30 -5.12 7.72
N LEU A 190 11.92 -6.06 8.59
CA LEU A 190 11.00 -5.81 9.71
C LEU A 190 11.58 -4.82 10.71
N ASP A 191 12.87 -4.93 11.03
CA ASP A 191 13.55 -4.01 11.94
C ASP A 191 13.54 -2.58 11.37
N TYR A 192 13.89 -2.41 10.10
CA TYR A 192 13.81 -1.11 9.45
C TYR A 192 12.37 -0.60 9.32
N LEU A 193 11.41 -1.42 8.92
CA LEU A 193 9.99 -1.01 8.89
C LEU A 193 9.54 -0.49 10.25
N SER A 194 9.86 -1.20 11.33
CA SER A 194 9.51 -0.79 12.70
C SER A 194 10.11 0.58 13.06
N GLU A 195 11.40 0.79 12.76
CA GLU A 195 12.07 2.06 12.98
C GLU A 195 11.40 3.21 12.23
N TYR A 196 11.13 3.01 10.92
CA TYR A 196 10.58 4.07 10.07
C TYR A 196 9.11 4.33 10.33
N ILE A 197 8.31 3.30 10.62
CA ILE A 197 6.91 3.46 11.04
C ILE A 197 6.81 4.31 12.30
N THR A 198 7.68 4.08 13.28
CA THR A 198 7.72 4.89 14.51
C THR A 198 7.97 6.37 14.19
N LYS A 199 8.95 6.67 13.32
CA LYS A 199 9.25 8.04 12.90
C LYS A 199 8.11 8.68 12.12
N ILE A 200 7.53 7.94 11.15
CA ILE A 200 6.44 8.44 10.30
C ILE A 200 5.18 8.70 11.14
N SER A 201 4.80 7.75 11.99
CA SER A 201 3.60 7.89 12.83
C SER A 201 3.78 9.02 13.87
N ALA A 202 4.98 9.19 14.41
CA ALA A 202 5.29 10.33 15.31
C ALA A 202 5.11 11.68 14.61
N ASN A 203 5.53 11.82 13.34
CA ASN A 203 5.28 13.03 12.52
C ASN A 203 3.79 13.30 12.29
N LEU A 204 2.95 12.27 12.41
CA LEU A 204 1.49 12.34 12.31
C LEU A 204 0.80 12.48 13.68
N GLY A 205 1.60 12.66 14.75
CA GLY A 205 1.12 12.90 16.11
C GLY A 205 0.82 11.64 16.93
N TYR A 206 1.20 10.46 16.43
CA TYR A 206 1.07 9.21 17.20
C TYR A 206 2.20 9.11 18.24
N SER A 207 1.84 8.89 19.50
CA SER A 207 2.81 8.85 20.62
C SER A 207 3.05 7.46 21.21
N GLY A 208 2.49 6.38 20.59
CA GLY A 208 2.64 5.00 21.07
C GLY A 208 1.55 4.57 22.00
#